data_ec7bc01a8e2dede365dd1b0575a1a9d6
#
_entry.id   ec7bc01a8e2dede365dd1b0575a1a9d6
#
_cell.length_a   1.000
_cell.length_b   1.000
_cell.length_c   1.000
_cell.angle_alpha   90.00
_cell.angle_beta   90.00
_cell.angle_gamma   90.00
#
_symmetry.space_group_name_H-M   'P 1'
#
loop_
_entity.id
_entity.type
_entity.pdbx_description
1 polymer ?
#
loop_
_entity_poly.entity_id
_entity_poly.type
_entity_poly.pdbx_seq_one_letter_code
_entity_poly.pdbx_strand_id
1 'polypeptide(L)'
;CLSTKLFDLAEGHSNACGVKIKKDNIAKFYDYLSGIKSDDQLHYTVDAVFSDKTLKKEVVELVSKYSDVWGTSVEEPLFAITDIVVNSKDVMLMGKNKNTIKFTHHNIDFIKFNASEKEHSDIISLGEAVKFTVIGRFDMNEYNGQKTPQVRIENYMCEKSSPTKIFRF
;
A
#
# COMPACT_ATOMS: atom_id res chain seq x y z
N CYS A 1 4.90 -24.81 11.75
CA CYS A 1 6.23 -24.91 11.10
C CYS A 1 7.18 -25.89 11.83
N LEU A 2 7.22 -25.93 13.17
CA LEU A 2 8.17 -26.81 13.92
C LEU A 2 7.87 -28.31 13.79
N SER A 3 6.68 -28.71 13.35
CA SER A 3 6.28 -30.12 13.21
C SER A 3 6.87 -30.83 11.99
N THR A 4 7.45 -30.11 11.03
CA THR A 4 7.84 -30.64 9.72
C THR A 4 9.24 -31.25 9.67
N LYS A 5 10.04 -31.15 10.74
CA LYS A 5 11.46 -31.57 10.77
C LYS A 5 12.34 -31.04 9.61
N LEU A 6 11.87 -30.01 8.91
CA LEU A 6 12.61 -29.38 7.80
C LEU A 6 13.66 -28.38 8.31
N PHE A 7 13.48 -27.86 9.51
CA PHE A 7 14.30 -26.79 10.08
C PHE A 7 15.21 -27.31 11.19
N ASP A 8 16.43 -26.80 11.24
CA ASP A 8 17.32 -26.95 12.38
C ASP A 8 16.95 -25.97 13.50
N LEU A 9 16.42 -24.80 13.13
CA LEU A 9 15.96 -23.75 14.03
C LEU A 9 14.86 -22.94 13.35
N ALA A 10 13.84 -22.55 14.12
CA ALA A 10 12.83 -21.59 13.68
C ALA A 10 12.47 -20.71 14.88
N GLU A 11 12.74 -19.41 14.77
CA GLU A 11 12.49 -18.40 15.80
C GLU A 11 11.81 -17.19 15.20
N GLY A 12 10.88 -16.57 15.93
CA GLY A 12 10.20 -15.37 15.46
C GLY A 12 8.86 -15.12 16.14
N HIS A 13 8.09 -14.24 15.53
CA HIS A 13 6.76 -13.82 15.96
C HIS A 13 5.70 -14.34 14.98
N SER A 14 4.42 -14.13 15.31
CA SER A 14 3.29 -14.56 14.46
C SER A 14 3.39 -14.05 13.01
N ASN A 15 4.00 -12.89 12.78
CA ASN A 15 4.04 -12.24 11.47
C ASN A 15 5.40 -12.34 10.75
N ALA A 16 6.45 -12.80 11.42
CA ALA A 16 7.76 -12.98 10.82
C ALA A 16 8.60 -13.96 11.62
N CYS A 17 9.26 -14.89 10.94
CA CYS A 17 10.18 -15.82 11.58
C CYS A 17 11.47 -15.98 10.75
N GLY A 18 12.57 -16.17 11.47
CA GLY A 18 13.83 -16.63 10.89
C GLY A 18 13.92 -18.14 10.96
N VAL A 19 14.40 -18.76 9.89
CA VAL A 19 14.61 -20.22 9.87
C VAL A 19 16.04 -20.56 9.49
N LYS A 20 16.60 -21.59 10.14
CA LYS A 20 17.84 -22.22 9.73
C LYS A 20 17.51 -23.57 9.10
N ILE A 21 17.90 -23.74 7.84
CA ILE A 21 17.56 -24.91 7.04
C ILE A 21 18.79 -25.46 6.34
N LYS A 22 18.89 -26.78 6.25
CA LYS A 22 19.93 -27.45 5.46
C LYS A 22 19.69 -27.25 3.97
N LYS A 23 20.75 -27.07 3.19
CA LYS A 23 20.67 -26.82 1.74
C LYS A 23 19.82 -27.88 1.02
N ASP A 24 19.93 -29.14 1.41
CA ASP A 24 19.19 -30.25 0.81
C ASP A 24 17.68 -30.24 1.12
N ASN A 25 17.25 -29.45 2.09
CA ASN A 25 15.85 -29.29 2.46
C ASN A 25 15.19 -28.06 1.82
N ILE A 26 15.93 -27.23 1.09
CA ILE A 26 15.40 -25.97 0.51
C ILE A 26 14.25 -26.28 -0.48
N ALA A 27 14.42 -27.26 -1.37
CA ALA A 27 13.37 -27.62 -2.32
C ALA A 27 12.09 -28.09 -1.60
N LYS A 28 12.23 -28.97 -0.60
CA LYS A 28 11.11 -29.44 0.23
C LYS A 28 10.44 -28.31 0.99
N PHE A 29 11.19 -27.28 1.36
CA PHE A 29 10.63 -26.09 2.01
C PHE A 29 9.77 -25.27 1.06
N TYR A 30 10.20 -25.07 -0.17
CA TYR A 30 9.37 -24.41 -1.19
C TYR A 30 8.10 -25.19 -1.49
N ASP A 31 8.19 -26.51 -1.61
CA ASP A 31 7.02 -27.38 -1.80
C ASP A 31 6.05 -27.28 -0.61
N TYR A 32 6.59 -27.26 0.61
CA TYR A 32 5.79 -27.07 1.83
C TYR A 32 5.08 -25.73 1.84
N LEU A 33 5.80 -24.62 1.52
CA LEU A 33 5.20 -23.28 1.45
C LEU A 33 4.11 -23.19 0.39
N SER A 34 4.32 -23.80 -0.77
CA SER A 34 3.36 -23.82 -1.87
C SER A 34 2.07 -24.59 -1.52
N GLY A 35 2.16 -25.53 -0.57
CA GLY A 35 1.02 -26.30 -0.05
C GLY A 35 0.25 -25.59 1.06
N ILE A 36 0.81 -24.54 1.67
CA ILE A 36 0.13 -23.77 2.69
C ILE A 36 -0.91 -22.89 2.01
N LYS A 37 -2.16 -23.26 2.12
CA LYS A 37 -3.27 -22.33 1.85
C LYS A 37 -3.36 -21.43 3.08
N SER A 38 -2.82 -20.23 3.02
CA SER A 38 -3.13 -19.23 4.03
C SER A 38 -4.55 -18.74 3.75
N ASP A 39 -5.44 -19.03 4.63
CA ASP A 39 -6.80 -18.46 4.67
C ASP A 39 -6.76 -17.05 5.32
N ASP A 40 -5.56 -16.55 5.57
CA ASP A 40 -5.32 -15.27 6.20
C ASP A 40 -5.65 -14.15 5.20
N GLN A 41 -6.89 -13.72 5.23
CA GLN A 41 -7.23 -12.42 4.70
C GLN A 41 -6.40 -11.38 5.47
N LEU A 42 -5.68 -10.53 4.74
CA LEU A 42 -4.96 -9.42 5.35
C LEU A 42 -5.98 -8.48 6.01
N HIS A 43 -6.02 -8.50 7.33
CA HIS A 43 -6.83 -7.58 8.11
C HIS A 43 -6.00 -6.39 8.53
N TYR A 44 -6.49 -5.20 8.23
CA TYR A 44 -5.89 -3.95 8.69
C TYR A 44 -6.80 -3.32 9.74
N THR A 45 -6.24 -3.04 10.91
CA THR A 45 -6.88 -2.13 11.87
C THR A 45 -6.43 -0.73 11.52
N VAL A 46 -7.39 0.15 11.25
CA VAL A 46 -7.11 1.54 10.87
C VAL A 46 -7.64 2.51 11.92
N ASP A 47 -6.93 3.62 12.12
CA ASP A 47 -7.29 4.63 13.12
C ASP A 47 -8.47 5.49 12.66
N ALA A 48 -8.60 5.71 11.36
CA ALA A 48 -9.76 6.39 10.79
C ALA A 48 -10.00 5.99 9.32
N VAL A 49 -11.24 6.21 8.88
CA VAL A 49 -11.67 5.99 7.50
C VAL A 49 -12.09 7.32 6.89
N PHE A 50 -11.53 7.64 5.74
CA PHE A 50 -11.91 8.77 4.92
C PHE A 50 -12.51 8.26 3.61
N SER A 51 -13.43 9.02 3.05
CA SER A 51 -13.86 8.86 1.66
C SER A 51 -13.22 9.95 0.80
N ASP A 52 -13.34 9.80 -0.51
CA ASP A 52 -12.99 10.86 -1.47
C ASP A 52 -13.51 12.25 -1.08
N LYS A 53 -14.74 12.31 -0.56
CA LYS A 53 -15.40 13.56 -0.17
C LYS A 53 -14.91 14.14 1.16
N THR A 54 -14.40 13.31 2.04
CA THR A 54 -14.02 13.71 3.41
C THR A 54 -12.52 13.92 3.59
N LEU A 55 -11.69 13.29 2.75
CA LEU A 55 -10.25 13.52 2.78
C LEU A 55 -9.92 14.90 2.17
N LYS A 56 -9.26 15.72 2.95
CA LYS A 56 -8.77 17.04 2.52
C LYS A 56 -7.27 17.12 2.79
N LYS A 57 -6.56 17.89 1.97
CA LYS A 57 -5.11 18.07 2.13
C LYS A 57 -4.75 18.63 3.52
N GLU A 58 -5.58 19.49 4.08
CA GLU A 58 -5.37 20.10 5.41
C GLU A 58 -5.35 19.04 6.53
N VAL A 59 -6.10 17.94 6.36
CA VAL A 59 -6.07 16.80 7.29
C VAL A 59 -4.73 16.08 7.20
N VAL A 60 -4.25 15.82 5.98
CA VAL A 60 -2.92 15.20 5.77
C VAL A 60 -1.82 16.08 6.36
N GLU A 61 -1.85 17.39 6.06
CA GLU A 61 -0.89 18.37 6.59
C GLU A 61 -0.92 18.44 8.12
N LEU A 62 -2.12 18.39 8.72
CA LEU A 62 -2.28 18.44 10.18
C LEU A 62 -1.67 17.21 10.86
N VAL A 63 -2.01 16.02 10.38
CA VAL A 63 -1.49 14.75 10.94
C VAL A 63 0.02 14.68 10.80
N SER A 64 0.54 15.03 9.62
CA SER A 64 1.98 14.99 9.33
C SER A 64 2.83 15.93 10.21
N LYS A 65 2.24 16.97 10.81
CA LYS A 65 2.94 17.82 11.78
C LYS A 65 3.38 17.09 13.06
N TYR A 66 2.77 15.96 13.33
CA TYR A 66 3.08 15.13 14.50
C TYR A 66 4.02 13.97 14.18
N SER A 67 4.67 13.99 13.01
CA SER A 67 5.58 12.90 12.58
C SER A 67 6.69 12.59 13.59
N ASP A 68 7.13 13.58 14.35
CA ASP A 68 8.18 13.42 15.37
C ASP A 68 7.70 12.67 16.62
N VAL A 69 6.38 12.48 16.79
CA VAL A 69 5.78 11.75 17.91
C VAL A 69 5.78 10.25 17.67
N TRP A 70 5.75 9.84 16.40
CA TRP A 70 5.65 8.44 16.03
C TRP A 70 6.96 7.70 16.24
N GLY A 71 6.91 6.51 16.80
CA GLY A 71 8.10 5.70 17.06
C GLY A 71 7.78 4.46 17.89
N THR A 72 8.75 4.02 18.69
CA THR A 72 8.68 2.74 19.42
C THR A 72 7.47 2.60 20.35
N SER A 73 7.01 3.71 20.94
CA SER A 73 5.92 3.71 21.92
C SER A 73 4.60 4.26 21.39
N VAL A 74 4.62 4.94 20.25
CA VAL A 74 3.43 5.52 19.62
C VAL A 74 3.49 5.17 18.16
N GLU A 75 2.65 4.22 17.73
CA GLU A 75 2.60 3.80 16.34
C GLU A 75 2.12 4.93 15.42
N GLU A 76 2.73 5.02 14.25
CA GLU A 76 2.28 5.93 13.21
C GLU A 76 0.87 5.53 12.75
N PRO A 77 -0.12 6.44 12.75
CA PRO A 77 -1.50 6.11 12.45
C PRO A 77 -1.67 5.61 11.00
N LEU A 78 -2.55 4.65 10.86
CA LEU A 78 -2.91 4.02 9.59
C LEU A 78 -4.34 4.40 9.21
N PHE A 79 -4.54 4.81 7.97
CA PHE A 79 -5.81 5.30 7.47
C PHE A 79 -6.33 4.48 6.30
N ALA A 80 -7.65 4.31 6.23
CA ALA A 80 -8.31 3.83 5.03
C ALA A 80 -8.92 5.01 4.27
N ILE A 81 -8.73 5.06 2.95
CA ILE A 81 -9.31 6.06 2.07
C ILE A 81 -10.09 5.34 0.97
N THR A 82 -11.39 5.57 0.89
CA THR A 82 -12.29 4.88 -0.03
C THR A 82 -12.76 5.79 -1.16
N ASP A 83 -13.21 5.15 -2.24
CA ASP A 83 -13.91 5.81 -3.36
C ASP A 83 -13.07 6.84 -4.14
N ILE A 84 -11.75 6.72 -4.12
CA ILE A 84 -10.86 7.59 -4.89
C ILE A 84 -10.95 7.18 -6.37
N VAL A 85 -11.49 8.06 -7.20
CA VAL A 85 -11.59 7.81 -8.65
C VAL A 85 -10.58 8.67 -9.39
N VAL A 86 -9.69 8.03 -10.14
CA VAL A 86 -8.69 8.70 -10.98
C VAL A 86 -8.75 8.16 -12.41
N ASN A 87 -8.29 8.96 -13.36
CA ASN A 87 -8.11 8.48 -14.72
C ASN A 87 -6.87 7.56 -14.77
N SER A 88 -6.98 6.41 -15.43
CA SER A 88 -5.89 5.44 -15.49
C SER A 88 -4.59 6.01 -16.08
N LYS A 89 -4.68 6.96 -17.02
CA LYS A 89 -3.51 7.64 -17.60
C LYS A 89 -2.79 8.57 -16.62
N ASP A 90 -3.44 8.95 -15.51
CA ASP A 90 -2.85 9.79 -14.47
C ASP A 90 -2.16 8.94 -13.39
N VAL A 91 -2.26 7.61 -13.48
CA VAL A 91 -1.50 6.66 -12.66
C VAL A 91 -0.13 6.44 -13.29
N MET A 92 0.90 6.98 -12.68
CA MET A 92 2.26 6.99 -13.23
C MET A 92 3.14 5.94 -12.57
N LEU A 93 3.99 5.32 -13.37
CA LEU A 93 5.09 4.48 -12.89
C LEU A 93 6.38 5.31 -12.88
N MET A 94 6.97 5.47 -11.72
CA MET A 94 8.09 6.39 -11.48
C MET A 94 9.32 5.69 -10.89
N GLY A 95 10.39 6.47 -10.77
CA GLY A 95 11.67 6.04 -10.22
C GLY A 95 12.61 5.46 -11.27
N LYS A 96 13.91 5.47 -10.98
CA LYS A 96 14.95 4.95 -11.87
C LYS A 96 14.73 3.47 -12.23
N ASN A 97 14.19 2.71 -11.27
CA ASN A 97 13.93 1.28 -11.42
C ASN A 97 12.44 0.98 -11.73
N LYS A 98 11.63 2.01 -12.03
CA LYS A 98 10.18 1.86 -12.30
C LYS A 98 9.47 1.03 -11.20
N ASN A 99 9.73 1.38 -9.96
CA ASN A 99 9.24 0.64 -8.79
C ASN A 99 8.37 1.48 -7.86
N THR A 100 7.83 2.58 -8.36
CA THR A 100 6.96 3.48 -7.59
C THR A 100 5.76 3.84 -8.43
N ILE A 101 4.57 3.53 -7.95
CA ILE A 101 3.31 3.99 -8.54
C ILE A 101 2.90 5.27 -7.84
N LYS A 102 2.54 6.28 -8.62
CA LYS A 102 2.06 7.56 -8.12
C LYS A 102 0.82 8.01 -8.88
N PHE A 103 -0.15 8.55 -8.16
CA PHE A 103 -1.22 9.37 -8.73
C PHE A 103 -1.53 10.55 -7.78
N THR A 104 -2.11 11.61 -8.31
CA THR A 104 -2.49 12.78 -7.52
C THR A 104 -4.01 12.93 -7.52
N HIS A 105 -4.59 13.17 -6.35
CA HIS A 105 -6.02 13.39 -6.20
C HIS A 105 -6.27 14.45 -5.12
N HIS A 106 -7.11 15.44 -5.39
CA HIS A 106 -7.36 16.59 -4.49
C HIS A 106 -6.11 17.30 -3.97
N ASN A 107 -5.07 17.43 -4.81
CA ASN A 107 -3.76 17.99 -4.45
C ASN A 107 -3.03 17.19 -3.35
N ILE A 108 -3.32 15.91 -3.23
CA ILE A 108 -2.62 14.95 -2.38
C ILE A 108 -1.97 13.92 -3.30
N ASP A 109 -0.70 13.65 -3.11
CA ASP A 109 0.01 12.61 -3.83
C ASP A 109 -0.20 11.24 -3.13
N PHE A 110 -0.58 10.24 -3.89
CA PHE A 110 -0.69 8.86 -3.44
C PHE A 110 0.49 8.08 -4.00
N ILE A 111 1.32 7.50 -3.13
CA ILE A 111 2.59 6.90 -3.54
C ILE A 111 2.70 5.48 -2.99
N LYS A 112 2.84 4.52 -3.91
CA LYS A 112 3.12 3.11 -3.60
C LYS A 112 4.55 2.80 -3.98
N PHE A 113 5.41 2.62 -2.98
CA PHE A 113 6.77 2.14 -3.17
C PHE A 113 6.81 0.62 -3.38
N ASN A 114 7.91 0.13 -3.95
CA ASN A 114 8.15 -1.28 -4.24
C ASN A 114 7.07 -1.93 -5.12
N ALA A 115 6.47 -1.14 -5.98
CA ALA A 115 5.54 -1.61 -7.00
C ALA A 115 6.29 -2.26 -8.17
N SER A 116 5.59 -3.02 -9.00
CA SER A 116 6.14 -3.62 -10.23
C SER A 116 5.51 -3.01 -11.49
N GLU A 117 6.21 -3.13 -12.61
CA GLU A 117 5.63 -2.75 -13.92
C GLU A 117 4.36 -3.55 -14.23
N LYS A 118 4.31 -4.82 -13.78
CA LYS A 118 3.12 -5.66 -13.93
C LYS A 118 1.94 -5.09 -13.14
N GLU A 119 2.16 -4.73 -11.88
CA GLU A 119 1.14 -4.12 -11.02
C GLU A 119 0.57 -2.84 -11.64
N HIS A 120 1.43 -1.96 -12.16
CA HIS A 120 1.00 -0.77 -12.88
C HIS A 120 0.18 -1.12 -14.13
N SER A 121 0.64 -2.09 -14.95
CA SER A 121 -0.07 -2.54 -16.14
C SER A 121 -1.45 -3.13 -15.81
N ASP A 122 -1.55 -3.88 -14.72
CA ASP A 122 -2.81 -4.45 -14.25
C ASP A 122 -3.81 -3.33 -13.88
N ILE A 123 -3.34 -2.28 -13.20
CA ILE A 123 -4.18 -1.11 -12.85
C ILE A 123 -4.70 -0.40 -14.10
N ILE A 124 -3.83 -0.03 -15.03
CA ILE A 124 -4.25 0.75 -16.21
C ILE A 124 -5.11 -0.08 -17.17
N SER A 125 -5.00 -1.41 -17.14
CA SER A 125 -5.82 -2.31 -17.94
C SER A 125 -7.29 -2.39 -17.51
N LEU A 126 -7.63 -1.90 -16.28
CA LEU A 126 -8.99 -1.91 -15.76
C LEU A 126 -9.93 -1.02 -16.58
N GLY A 127 -9.43 0.05 -17.23
CA GLY A 127 -10.21 0.94 -18.08
C GLY A 127 -9.79 2.40 -17.98
N GLU A 128 -10.62 3.31 -18.48
CA GLU A 128 -10.31 4.75 -18.50
C GLU A 128 -10.31 5.38 -17.11
N ALA A 129 -11.15 4.88 -16.20
CA ALA A 129 -11.23 5.34 -14.82
C ALA A 129 -11.09 4.15 -13.87
N VAL A 130 -10.28 4.34 -12.83
CA VAL A 130 -9.99 3.35 -11.80
C VAL A 130 -10.43 3.90 -10.45
N LYS A 131 -11.17 3.10 -9.70
CA LYS A 131 -11.55 3.42 -8.33
C LYS A 131 -10.63 2.68 -7.38
N PHE A 132 -10.02 3.41 -6.46
CA PHE A 132 -9.14 2.90 -5.43
C PHE A 132 -9.79 2.94 -4.05
N THR A 133 -9.49 1.92 -3.25
CA THR A 133 -9.54 1.94 -1.79
C THR A 133 -8.10 1.74 -1.31
N VAL A 134 -7.59 2.69 -0.55
CA VAL A 134 -6.20 2.75 -0.13
C VAL A 134 -6.10 2.58 1.38
N ILE A 135 -5.14 1.79 1.83
CA ILE A 135 -4.64 1.76 3.20
C ILE A 135 -3.27 2.43 3.20
N GLY A 136 -3.09 3.46 4.01
CA GLY A 136 -1.83 4.21 3.98
C GLY A 136 -1.67 5.18 5.15
N ARG A 137 -0.50 5.83 5.16
CA ARG A 137 -0.07 6.78 6.18
C ARG A 137 0.08 8.16 5.58
N PHE A 138 -0.25 9.17 6.37
CA PHE A 138 -0.14 10.56 5.93
C PHE A 138 1.28 11.09 6.17
N ASP A 139 1.78 11.83 5.19
CA ASP A 139 3.14 12.34 5.22
C ASP A 139 3.26 13.65 4.42
N MET A 140 4.37 14.33 4.56
CA MET A 140 4.73 15.51 3.76
C MET A 140 6.00 15.22 2.96
N ASN A 141 5.89 15.25 1.64
CA ASN A 141 7.06 15.24 0.79
C ASN A 141 7.66 16.65 0.67
N GLU A 142 8.94 16.79 0.98
CA GLU A 142 9.66 18.04 0.77
C GLU A 142 10.69 17.85 -0.34
N TYR A 143 10.49 18.58 -1.43
CA TYR A 143 11.40 18.58 -2.58
C TYR A 143 11.62 19.99 -3.10
N ASN A 144 12.88 20.40 -3.22
CA ASN A 144 13.27 21.77 -3.65
C ASN A 144 12.57 22.88 -2.86
N GLY A 145 12.37 22.70 -1.55
CA GLY A 145 11.70 23.66 -0.67
C GLY A 145 10.17 23.71 -0.80
N GLN A 146 9.60 22.90 -1.68
CA GLN A 146 8.15 22.74 -1.78
C GLN A 146 7.68 21.56 -0.95
N LYS A 147 6.64 21.79 -0.15
CA LYS A 147 5.98 20.73 0.67
C LYS A 147 4.68 20.31 0.01
N THR A 148 4.57 19.03 -0.26
CA THR A 148 3.36 18.43 -0.86
C THR A 148 2.81 17.35 0.07
N PRO A 149 1.52 17.42 0.44
CA PRO A 149 0.89 16.37 1.23
C PRO A 149 0.84 15.08 0.43
N GLN A 150 1.18 13.97 1.08
CA GLN A 150 1.17 12.66 0.44
C GLN A 150 0.57 11.58 1.34
N VAL A 151 0.04 10.55 0.70
CA VAL A 151 -0.34 9.28 1.32
C VAL A 151 0.66 8.22 0.88
N ARG A 152 1.43 7.68 1.82
CA ARG A 152 2.27 6.51 1.58
C ARG A 152 1.40 5.26 1.64
N ILE A 153 1.19 4.64 0.48
CA ILE A 153 0.31 3.48 0.34
C ILE A 153 1.00 2.24 0.89
N GLU A 154 0.40 1.63 1.90
CA GLU A 154 0.79 0.31 2.43
C GLU A 154 0.18 -0.80 1.55
N ASN A 155 -1.14 -0.70 1.33
CA ASN A 155 -1.90 -1.61 0.50
C ASN A 155 -3.07 -0.90 -0.18
N TYR A 156 -3.61 -1.50 -1.22
CA TYR A 156 -4.78 -0.95 -1.92
C TYR A 156 -5.57 -2.06 -2.60
N MET A 157 -6.82 -1.76 -2.87
CA MET A 157 -7.65 -2.45 -3.86
C MET A 157 -8.02 -1.46 -4.95
N CYS A 158 -8.13 -1.95 -6.18
CA CYS A 158 -8.61 -1.14 -7.28
C CYS A 158 -9.60 -1.92 -8.14
N GLU A 159 -10.56 -1.21 -8.69
CA GLU A 159 -11.57 -1.77 -9.57
C GLU A 159 -11.88 -0.80 -10.71
N LYS A 160 -12.43 -1.34 -11.79
CA LYS A 160 -12.92 -0.50 -12.88
C LYS A 160 -13.99 0.45 -12.37
N SER A 161 -13.83 1.73 -12.66
CA SER A 161 -14.88 2.74 -12.41
C SER A 161 -15.52 3.16 -13.71
N SER A 162 -16.81 3.45 -13.66
CA SER A 162 -17.44 4.16 -14.77
C SER A 162 -17.06 5.63 -14.70
N PRO A 163 -16.66 6.27 -15.81
CA PRO A 163 -16.36 7.70 -15.80
C PRO A 163 -17.58 8.46 -15.29
N THR A 164 -17.35 9.34 -14.31
CA THR A 164 -18.42 10.21 -13.79
C THR A 164 -18.94 11.08 -14.92
N LYS A 165 -20.16 10.86 -15.35
CA LYS A 165 -20.81 11.75 -16.34
C LYS A 165 -21.02 13.10 -15.68
N ILE A 166 -20.18 14.07 -16.02
CA ILE A 166 -20.38 15.46 -15.63
C ILE A 166 -21.46 16.02 -16.56
N PHE A 167 -22.66 16.15 -16.07
CA PHE A 167 -23.69 16.94 -16.75
C PHE A 167 -23.37 18.42 -16.49
N ARG A 168 -23.01 19.15 -17.54
CA ARG A 168 -22.96 20.62 -17.52
C ARG A 168 -24.32 21.09 -18.02
N PHE A 169 -25.07 21.75 -17.16
CA PHE A 169 -26.32 22.46 -17.53
C PHE A 169 -25.96 23.88 -17.94
#